data_02f0651ea7794db147e17a4785ec0306
#
_entry.id   02f0651ea7794db147e17a4785ec0306
#
_cell.length_a   1.000
_cell.length_b   1.000
_cell.length_c   1.000
_cell.angle_alpha   90.00
_cell.angle_beta   90.00
_cell.angle_gamma   90.00
#
_symmetry.space_group_name_H-M   'P 1'
#
loop_
_entity.id
_entity.type
_entity.pdbx_description
1 polymer ?
#
loop_
_entity_poly.entity_id
_entity_poly.type
_entity_poly.pdbx_seq_one_letter_code
_entity_poly.pdbx_strand_id
1 'polypeptide(L)'
;MEDLILRRDLKKGSGGKKVGLVQEWLCLHGIGLKVDQDFGPATQFGVSLFQKRRDLPETGVVDLATFDQLVLPMRNALADISIDRRSLGRMVVLYSLQHLREEPREIGGQNKGPWVRLYMKGVEGRSYPWCAGFVCFILEQACGSLGIPVPLETSFSCSALARAAKSAGIYLEGNMGMDRGRIAPGSIFLSRGGPTGWAHTGIVAQVKDEVFLSIEGNTNDEGSHEGYEVSKRIRGYKKKDFIAL
;
A
#
# COMPACT_ATOMS: atom_id res chain seq x y z
N MET A 1 14.68 -5.80 -1.78
CA MET A 1 13.99 -4.75 -1.01
C MET A 1 14.75 -4.56 0.31
N GLU A 2 15.51 -3.46 0.43
CA GLU A 2 16.45 -3.24 1.56
C GLU A 2 15.77 -3.16 2.93
N ASP A 3 14.53 -2.67 2.98
CA ASP A 3 13.77 -2.54 4.22
C ASP A 3 13.43 -3.89 4.89
N LEU A 4 13.52 -5.00 4.17
CA LEU A 4 13.26 -6.35 4.69
C LEU A 4 14.52 -7.13 5.07
N ILE A 5 15.69 -6.50 5.05
CA ILE A 5 16.97 -7.17 5.31
C ILE A 5 17.60 -6.59 6.57
N LEU A 6 17.89 -7.44 7.54
CA LEU A 6 18.76 -7.12 8.69
C LEU A 6 20.16 -7.66 8.40
N ARG A 7 21.18 -6.79 8.42
CA ARG A 7 22.60 -7.16 8.15
C ARG A 7 23.41 -7.43 9.41
N ARG A 8 22.94 -6.92 10.54
CA ARG A 8 23.56 -7.09 11.86
C ARG A 8 22.52 -6.79 12.94
N ASP A 9 22.74 -7.33 14.12
CA ASP A 9 21.91 -7.03 15.28
C ASP A 9 21.94 -5.54 15.61
N LEU A 10 20.80 -5.02 16.06
CA LEU A 10 20.65 -3.65 16.53
C LEU A 10 20.33 -3.67 18.02
N LYS A 11 21.06 -2.86 18.78
CA LYS A 11 20.97 -2.79 20.25
C LYS A 11 21.26 -1.38 20.73
N LYS A 12 21.12 -1.14 22.00
CA LYS A 12 21.46 0.16 22.64
C LYS A 12 22.82 0.67 22.16
N GLY A 13 22.86 1.90 21.68
CA GLY A 13 24.01 2.54 21.06
C GLY A 13 24.13 2.33 19.54
N SER A 14 23.25 1.53 18.92
CA SER A 14 23.11 1.50 17.45
C SER A 14 22.40 2.76 16.95
N GLY A 15 22.69 3.20 15.72
CA GLY A 15 22.04 4.37 15.12
C GLY A 15 21.86 4.27 13.62
N GLY A 16 21.13 5.23 13.04
CA GLY A 16 20.93 5.41 11.62
C GLY A 16 19.62 4.83 11.07
N LYS A 17 19.45 4.86 9.76
CA LYS A 17 18.20 4.55 9.05
C LYS A 17 17.56 3.20 9.42
N LYS A 18 18.38 2.17 9.67
CA LYS A 18 17.84 0.84 10.04
C LYS A 18 17.25 0.84 11.46
N VAL A 19 17.79 1.63 12.38
CA VAL A 19 17.17 1.85 13.70
C VAL A 19 15.85 2.61 13.55
N GLY A 20 15.81 3.65 12.71
CA GLY A 20 14.58 4.35 12.38
C GLY A 20 13.50 3.41 11.84
N LEU A 21 13.86 2.51 10.93
CA LEU A 21 12.94 1.49 10.40
C LEU A 21 12.40 0.57 11.52
N VAL A 22 13.24 0.14 12.45
CA VAL A 22 12.79 -0.65 13.62
C VAL A 22 11.81 0.15 14.47
N GLN A 23 12.11 1.42 14.73
CA GLN A 23 11.22 2.32 15.47
C GLN A 23 9.87 2.52 14.76
N GLU A 24 9.87 2.70 13.45
CA GLU A 24 8.65 2.77 12.63
C GLU A 24 7.80 1.50 12.78
N TRP A 25 8.42 0.32 12.69
CA TRP A 25 7.73 -0.95 12.87
C TRP A 25 7.19 -1.14 14.29
N LEU A 26 7.96 -0.78 15.32
CA LEU A 26 7.47 -0.79 16.70
C LEU A 26 6.21 0.07 16.86
N CYS A 27 6.22 1.27 16.27
CA CYS A 27 5.04 2.15 16.26
C CYS A 27 3.85 1.52 15.51
N LEU A 28 4.09 0.88 14.36
CA LEU A 28 3.06 0.17 13.60
C LEU A 28 2.48 -1.02 14.40
N HIS A 29 3.28 -1.66 15.26
CA HIS A 29 2.81 -2.69 16.21
C HIS A 29 2.20 -2.11 17.50
N GLY A 30 1.89 -0.80 17.54
CA GLY A 30 1.23 -0.15 18.66
C GLY A 30 2.15 0.11 19.87
N ILE A 31 3.47 0.13 19.67
CA ILE A 31 4.45 0.52 20.67
C ILE A 31 4.90 1.94 20.35
N GLY A 32 4.21 2.94 20.95
CA GLY A 32 4.48 4.36 20.68
C GLY A 32 5.85 4.81 21.20
N LEU A 33 6.71 5.21 20.28
CA LEU A 33 8.01 5.82 20.58
C LEU A 33 8.40 6.82 19.47
N LYS A 34 9.40 7.63 19.76
CA LYS A 34 9.90 8.58 18.77
C LYS A 34 10.74 7.86 17.73
N VAL A 35 10.53 8.17 16.46
CA VAL A 35 11.37 7.72 15.34
C VAL A 35 12.49 8.75 15.17
N ASP A 36 13.62 8.55 15.82
CA ASP A 36 14.78 9.46 15.85
C ASP A 36 16.08 8.85 15.36
N GLN A 37 16.03 7.56 14.95
CA GLN A 37 17.18 6.81 14.46
C GLN A 37 18.26 6.55 15.51
N ASP A 38 17.97 6.75 16.80
CA ASP A 38 18.85 6.42 17.92
C ASP A 38 18.28 5.23 18.72
N PHE A 39 19.08 4.18 18.89
CA PHE A 39 18.69 3.03 19.70
C PHE A 39 19.00 3.30 21.17
N GLY A 40 18.23 4.20 21.78
CA GLY A 40 18.32 4.54 23.19
C GLY A 40 17.53 3.58 24.09
N PRO A 41 17.43 3.92 25.41
CA PRO A 41 16.69 3.11 26.39
C PRO A 41 15.21 2.90 26.02
N ALA A 42 14.56 3.90 25.44
CA ALA A 42 13.15 3.79 25.00
C ALA A 42 12.98 2.76 23.88
N THR A 43 13.88 2.77 22.88
CA THR A 43 13.88 1.78 21.80
C THR A 43 14.16 0.39 22.34
N GLN A 44 15.14 0.23 23.24
CA GLN A 44 15.46 -1.05 23.87
C GLN A 44 14.25 -1.62 24.62
N PHE A 45 13.58 -0.80 25.42
CA PHE A 45 12.36 -1.21 26.15
C PHE A 45 11.23 -1.57 25.18
N GLY A 46 11.02 -0.78 24.12
CA GLY A 46 10.04 -1.07 23.08
C GLY A 46 10.28 -2.41 22.39
N VAL A 47 11.55 -2.74 22.11
CA VAL A 47 11.94 -4.05 21.57
C VAL A 47 11.62 -5.17 22.54
N SER A 48 11.99 -5.05 23.83
CA SER A 48 11.67 -6.06 24.85
C SER A 48 10.15 -6.29 24.97
N LEU A 49 9.37 -5.20 24.95
CA LEU A 49 7.91 -5.28 24.99
C LEU A 49 7.34 -5.96 23.76
N PHE A 50 7.89 -5.68 22.56
CA PHE A 50 7.51 -6.37 21.32
C PHE A 50 7.84 -7.86 21.38
N GLN A 51 9.05 -8.21 21.82
CA GLN A 51 9.51 -9.59 21.99
C GLN A 51 8.58 -10.35 22.92
N LYS A 52 8.22 -9.78 24.07
CA LYS A 52 7.24 -10.36 24.98
C LYS A 52 5.89 -10.64 24.32
N ARG A 53 5.35 -9.68 23.56
CA ARG A 53 4.07 -9.83 22.84
C ARG A 53 4.11 -10.89 21.73
N ARG A 54 5.31 -11.30 21.31
CA ARG A 54 5.56 -12.29 20.24
C ARG A 54 6.16 -13.60 20.76
N ASP A 55 6.16 -13.80 22.08
CA ASP A 55 6.73 -14.98 22.73
C ASP A 55 8.21 -15.23 22.35
N LEU A 56 8.96 -14.14 22.13
CA LEU A 56 10.41 -14.17 21.89
C LEU A 56 11.19 -13.89 23.17
N PRO A 57 12.48 -14.28 23.28
CA PRO A 57 13.35 -13.89 24.39
C PRO A 57 13.42 -12.36 24.53
N GLU A 58 13.12 -11.84 25.73
CA GLU A 58 13.05 -10.39 26.04
C GLU A 58 14.46 -9.77 26.19
N THR A 59 15.29 -9.85 25.16
CA THR A 59 16.70 -9.38 25.19
C THR A 59 16.84 -7.86 25.00
N GLY A 60 15.84 -7.20 24.44
CA GLY A 60 15.93 -5.81 24.00
C GLY A 60 16.89 -5.59 22.83
N VAL A 61 17.31 -6.66 22.16
CA VAL A 61 18.17 -6.65 20.97
C VAL A 61 17.32 -7.06 19.77
N VAL A 62 17.44 -6.35 18.67
CA VAL A 62 16.83 -6.75 17.40
C VAL A 62 17.81 -7.66 16.68
N ASP A 63 17.67 -8.94 16.90
CA ASP A 63 18.28 -10.02 16.12
C ASP A 63 17.43 -10.36 14.88
N LEU A 64 17.85 -11.35 14.10
CA LEU A 64 17.12 -11.75 12.89
C LEU A 64 15.69 -12.23 13.21
N ALA A 65 15.50 -13.01 14.28
CA ALA A 65 14.18 -13.53 14.67
C ALA A 65 13.24 -12.37 15.07
N THR A 66 13.70 -11.43 15.86
CA THR A 66 12.94 -10.23 16.23
C THR A 66 12.62 -9.36 15.02
N PHE A 67 13.60 -9.16 14.13
CA PHE A 67 13.41 -8.35 12.92
C PHE A 67 12.39 -8.99 11.97
N ASP A 68 12.46 -10.30 11.75
CA ASP A 68 11.51 -11.02 10.90
C ASP A 68 10.08 -10.90 11.42
N GLN A 69 9.87 -10.91 12.73
CA GLN A 69 8.56 -10.67 13.34
C GLN A 69 8.10 -9.21 13.21
N LEU A 70 9.01 -8.24 13.30
CA LEU A 70 8.69 -6.83 13.09
C LEU A 70 8.17 -6.55 11.68
N VAL A 71 8.82 -7.12 10.66
CA VAL A 71 8.49 -6.90 9.25
C VAL A 71 7.50 -7.93 8.67
N LEU A 72 7.03 -8.87 9.50
CA LEU A 72 6.13 -9.94 9.08
C LEU A 72 4.90 -9.45 8.30
N PRO A 73 4.21 -8.36 8.71
CA PRO A 73 3.08 -7.85 7.94
C PRO A 73 3.44 -7.53 6.49
N MET A 74 4.59 -6.90 6.24
CA MET A 74 5.04 -6.62 4.88
C MET A 74 5.42 -7.89 4.11
N ARG A 75 6.05 -8.88 4.77
CA ARG A 75 6.33 -10.18 4.14
C ARG A 75 5.04 -10.90 3.74
N ASN A 76 4.01 -10.87 4.58
CA ASN A 76 2.70 -11.44 4.29
C ASN A 76 2.05 -10.76 3.08
N ALA A 77 2.10 -9.42 3.02
CA ALA A 77 1.57 -8.66 1.90
C ALA A 77 2.29 -8.96 0.57
N LEU A 78 3.57 -9.32 0.64
CA LEU A 78 4.41 -9.65 -0.52
C LEU A 78 4.42 -11.13 -0.89
N ALA A 79 3.83 -12.00 -0.07
CA ALA A 79 3.81 -13.43 -0.34
C ALA A 79 3.03 -13.75 -1.62
N ASP A 80 3.56 -14.70 -2.40
CA ASP A 80 2.90 -15.14 -3.61
C ASP A 80 1.56 -15.81 -3.31
N ILE A 81 0.56 -15.43 -4.09
CA ILE A 81 -0.75 -16.06 -4.03
C ILE A 81 -0.78 -17.23 -5.02
N SER A 82 -0.69 -18.46 -4.51
CA SER A 82 -0.75 -19.69 -5.32
C SER A 82 -2.21 -20.08 -5.58
N ILE A 83 -2.73 -19.88 -6.79
CA ILE A 83 -4.03 -20.41 -7.22
C ILE A 83 -4.05 -20.63 -8.75
N ASP A 84 -4.62 -21.75 -9.19
CA ASP A 84 -4.83 -22.09 -10.59
C ASP A 84 -5.86 -21.21 -11.31
N ARG A 85 -5.59 -20.84 -12.56
CA ARG A 85 -6.48 -20.18 -13.55
C ARG A 85 -7.08 -18.86 -13.08
N ARG A 86 -6.37 -17.73 -13.26
CA ARG A 86 -6.84 -16.41 -12.87
C ARG A 86 -6.75 -15.38 -13.96
N SER A 87 -7.77 -14.52 -13.99
CA SER A 87 -7.71 -13.25 -14.70
C SER A 87 -6.88 -12.24 -13.91
N LEU A 88 -6.28 -11.29 -14.61
CA LEU A 88 -5.53 -10.18 -14.00
C LEU A 88 -6.39 -9.43 -12.96
N GLY A 89 -7.63 -9.08 -13.30
CA GLY A 89 -8.52 -8.38 -12.39
C GLY A 89 -8.74 -9.13 -11.07
N ARG A 90 -8.90 -10.47 -11.11
CA ARG A 90 -9.02 -11.27 -9.89
C ARG A 90 -7.74 -11.24 -9.04
N MET A 91 -6.56 -11.31 -9.67
CA MET A 91 -5.28 -11.22 -8.95
C MET A 91 -5.09 -9.86 -8.30
N VAL A 92 -5.43 -8.77 -9.01
CA VAL A 92 -5.39 -7.40 -8.48
C VAL A 92 -6.28 -7.27 -7.23
N VAL A 93 -7.51 -7.82 -7.25
CA VAL A 93 -8.37 -7.82 -6.06
C VAL A 93 -7.75 -8.63 -4.92
N LEU A 94 -7.23 -9.81 -5.20
CA LEU A 94 -6.68 -10.69 -4.16
C LEU A 94 -5.44 -10.09 -3.49
N TYR A 95 -4.51 -9.53 -4.25
CA TYR A 95 -3.36 -8.84 -3.69
C TYR A 95 -3.76 -7.58 -2.92
N SER A 96 -4.73 -6.80 -3.42
CA SER A 96 -5.23 -5.64 -2.66
C SER A 96 -5.85 -6.04 -1.32
N LEU A 97 -6.58 -7.16 -1.27
CA LEU A 97 -7.11 -7.73 -0.03
C LEU A 97 -6.02 -8.28 0.89
N GLN A 98 -4.96 -8.88 0.34
CA GLN A 98 -3.81 -9.36 1.11
C GLN A 98 -3.11 -8.20 1.80
N HIS A 99 -2.85 -7.10 1.08
CA HIS A 99 -2.31 -5.88 1.67
C HIS A 99 -3.25 -5.28 2.72
N LEU A 100 -4.54 -5.15 2.42
CA LEU A 100 -5.52 -4.60 3.35
C LEU A 100 -5.54 -5.34 4.72
N ARG A 101 -5.34 -6.66 4.74
CA ARG A 101 -5.29 -7.47 5.98
C ARG A 101 -4.11 -7.12 6.88
N GLU A 102 -3.04 -6.61 6.32
CA GLU A 102 -1.82 -6.21 7.04
C GLU A 102 -1.86 -4.75 7.53
N GLU A 103 -2.99 -4.07 7.33
CA GLU A 103 -3.28 -2.72 7.81
C GLU A 103 -2.19 -1.68 7.47
N PRO A 104 -1.81 -1.53 6.19
CA PRO A 104 -0.78 -0.56 5.79
C PRO A 104 -1.19 0.86 6.17
N ARG A 105 -0.31 1.56 6.88
CA ARG A 105 -0.53 2.95 7.27
C ARG A 105 0.76 3.75 7.35
N GLU A 106 0.60 5.05 7.31
CA GLU A 106 1.69 5.99 7.51
C GLU A 106 2.23 5.93 8.94
N ILE A 107 3.51 6.23 9.07
CA ILE A 107 4.17 6.44 10.35
C ILE A 107 5.32 7.43 10.19
N GLY A 108 5.61 8.22 11.23
CA GLY A 108 6.69 9.20 11.18
C GLY A 108 6.36 10.48 10.42
N GLY A 109 5.09 10.70 10.01
CA GLY A 109 4.59 11.89 9.36
C GLY A 109 3.80 11.60 8.08
N GLN A 110 3.27 12.67 7.46
CA GLN A 110 2.45 12.60 6.27
C GLN A 110 3.21 12.00 5.08
N ASN A 111 2.60 11.01 4.45
CA ASN A 111 3.15 10.24 3.32
C ASN A 111 4.53 9.65 3.65
N LYS A 112 4.70 9.09 4.85
CA LYS A 112 5.95 8.47 5.31
C LYS A 112 5.74 7.09 5.91
N GLY A 113 6.84 6.34 6.00
CA GLY A 113 6.90 5.04 6.64
C GLY A 113 7.13 3.89 5.66
N PRO A 114 7.36 2.67 6.18
CA PRO A 114 7.79 1.53 5.37
C PRO A 114 6.77 1.15 4.29
N TRP A 115 5.49 1.28 4.56
CA TRP A 115 4.44 1.00 3.57
C TRP A 115 4.42 2.01 2.44
N VAL A 116 4.60 3.31 2.75
CA VAL A 116 4.70 4.35 1.71
C VAL A 116 5.92 4.11 0.83
N ARG A 117 7.09 3.86 1.43
CA ARG A 117 8.31 3.52 0.68
C ARG A 117 8.13 2.28 -0.20
N LEU A 118 7.37 1.27 0.26
CA LEU A 118 7.03 0.11 -0.55
C LEU A 118 6.29 0.52 -1.83
N TYR A 119 5.18 1.23 -1.68
CA TYR A 119 4.31 1.61 -2.80
C TYR A 119 4.92 2.67 -3.73
N MET A 120 5.81 3.49 -3.20
CA MET A 120 6.43 4.62 -3.91
C MET A 120 7.89 4.35 -4.32
N LYS A 121 8.32 3.07 -4.36
CA LYS A 121 9.68 2.66 -4.78
C LYS A 121 10.79 3.39 -4.03
N GLY A 122 10.60 3.59 -2.72
CA GLY A 122 11.57 4.23 -1.82
C GLY A 122 11.36 5.74 -1.60
N VAL A 123 10.45 6.36 -2.35
CA VAL A 123 10.12 7.80 -2.18
C VAL A 123 9.07 7.96 -1.09
N GLU A 124 9.21 8.99 -0.25
CA GLU A 124 8.27 9.33 0.80
C GLU A 124 8.29 10.83 1.13
N GLY A 125 7.27 11.34 1.82
CA GLY A 125 7.16 12.70 2.31
C GLY A 125 5.93 13.44 1.78
N ARG A 126 5.65 14.58 2.41
CA ARG A 126 4.39 15.32 2.23
C ARG A 126 3.97 15.56 0.78
N SER A 127 4.93 15.76 -0.12
CA SER A 127 4.65 16.04 -1.54
C SER A 127 4.35 14.78 -2.38
N TYR A 128 4.29 13.59 -1.76
CA TYR A 128 4.16 12.31 -2.45
C TYR A 128 2.93 11.51 -2.01
N PRO A 129 1.70 11.95 -2.37
CA PRO A 129 0.50 11.15 -2.14
C PRO A 129 0.64 9.78 -2.82
N TRP A 130 0.30 8.71 -2.12
CA TRP A 130 0.67 7.37 -2.55
C TRP A 130 -0.50 6.49 -3.06
N CYS A 131 -1.67 7.08 -3.32
CA CYS A 131 -2.81 6.34 -3.86
C CYS A 131 -2.50 5.66 -5.21
N ALA A 132 -1.88 6.40 -6.14
CA ALA A 132 -1.47 5.85 -7.44
C ALA A 132 -0.31 4.85 -7.29
N GLY A 133 0.63 5.10 -6.37
CA GLY A 133 1.71 4.17 -6.03
C GLY A 133 1.18 2.83 -5.53
N PHE A 134 0.20 2.85 -4.62
CA PHE A 134 -0.48 1.63 -4.14
C PHE A 134 -1.10 0.83 -5.30
N VAL A 135 -1.90 1.49 -6.14
CA VAL A 135 -2.57 0.83 -7.27
C VAL A 135 -1.55 0.22 -8.25
N CYS A 136 -0.51 0.97 -8.60
CA CYS A 136 0.54 0.49 -9.49
C CYS A 136 1.31 -0.69 -8.90
N PHE A 137 1.64 -0.62 -7.61
CA PHE A 137 2.32 -1.71 -6.92
C PHE A 137 1.51 -3.01 -6.93
N ILE A 138 0.22 -2.95 -6.61
CA ILE A 138 -0.69 -4.10 -6.67
C ILE A 138 -0.80 -4.66 -8.08
N LEU A 139 -0.90 -3.80 -9.08
CA LEU A 139 -0.95 -4.22 -10.49
C LEU A 139 0.36 -4.91 -10.92
N GLU A 140 1.51 -4.33 -10.59
CA GLU A 140 2.83 -4.91 -10.87
C GLU A 140 2.99 -6.28 -10.18
N GLN A 141 2.57 -6.41 -8.91
CA GLN A 141 2.59 -7.66 -8.16
C GLN A 141 1.69 -8.73 -8.79
N ALA A 142 0.47 -8.37 -9.18
CA ALA A 142 -0.45 -9.28 -9.84
C ALA A 142 0.07 -9.75 -11.21
N CYS A 143 0.61 -8.84 -12.02
CA CYS A 143 1.21 -9.18 -13.32
C CYS A 143 2.45 -10.07 -13.15
N GLY A 144 3.31 -9.77 -12.17
CA GLY A 144 4.49 -10.59 -11.85
C GLY A 144 4.13 -12.02 -11.48
N SER A 145 3.10 -12.20 -10.64
CA SER A 145 2.57 -13.52 -10.25
C SER A 145 2.01 -14.32 -11.44
N LEU A 146 1.45 -13.64 -12.43
CA LEU A 146 0.91 -14.27 -13.64
C LEU A 146 1.95 -14.46 -14.74
N GLY A 147 3.14 -13.88 -14.60
CA GLY A 147 4.17 -13.88 -15.63
C GLY A 147 3.79 -13.09 -16.90
N ILE A 148 2.94 -12.06 -16.76
CA ILE A 148 2.47 -11.23 -17.86
C ILE A 148 2.98 -9.79 -17.77
N PRO A 149 3.13 -9.05 -18.89
CA PRO A 149 3.48 -7.64 -18.84
C PRO A 149 2.37 -6.80 -18.20
N VAL A 150 2.76 -5.70 -17.58
CA VAL A 150 1.81 -4.71 -17.05
C VAL A 150 1.11 -4.01 -18.24
N PRO A 151 -0.25 -3.92 -18.27
CA PRO A 151 -0.98 -3.50 -19.46
C PRO A 151 -0.92 -1.99 -19.76
N LEU A 152 -0.33 -1.20 -18.86
CA LEU A 152 -0.13 0.24 -19.02
C LEU A 152 1.14 0.70 -18.31
N GLU A 153 1.66 1.86 -18.70
CA GLU A 153 2.77 2.49 -17.99
C GLU A 153 2.33 2.92 -16.58
N THR A 154 3.07 2.47 -15.56
CA THR A 154 2.78 2.81 -14.16
C THR A 154 3.31 4.19 -13.79
N SER A 155 2.64 4.87 -12.87
CA SER A 155 3.00 6.23 -12.43
C SER A 155 2.49 6.50 -11.02
N PHE A 156 3.14 7.42 -10.32
CA PHE A 156 2.68 7.96 -9.04
C PHE A 156 1.64 9.10 -9.19
N SER A 157 1.23 9.41 -10.42
CA SER A 157 0.25 10.44 -10.74
C SER A 157 -1.02 9.82 -11.32
N CYS A 158 -2.17 10.10 -10.69
CA CYS A 158 -3.48 9.69 -11.21
C CYS A 158 -3.73 10.20 -12.65
N SER A 159 -3.30 11.42 -12.96
CA SER A 159 -3.43 11.99 -14.31
C SER A 159 -2.52 11.31 -15.32
N ALA A 160 -1.34 10.86 -14.92
CA ALA A 160 -0.46 10.09 -15.81
C ALA A 160 -1.04 8.68 -16.04
N LEU A 161 -1.59 8.03 -15.02
CA LEU A 161 -2.30 6.74 -15.17
C LEU A 161 -3.48 6.85 -16.15
N ALA A 162 -4.27 7.92 -16.07
CA ALA A 162 -5.37 8.15 -17.00
C ALA A 162 -4.86 8.27 -18.46
N ARG A 163 -3.75 8.98 -18.68
CA ARG A 163 -3.14 9.10 -20.02
C ARG A 163 -2.62 7.76 -20.51
N ALA A 164 -1.91 7.01 -19.68
CA ALA A 164 -1.39 5.68 -20.01
C ALA A 164 -2.53 4.72 -20.39
N ALA A 165 -3.62 4.73 -19.62
CA ALA A 165 -4.80 3.91 -19.91
C ALA A 165 -5.49 4.29 -21.23
N LYS A 166 -5.55 5.60 -21.56
CA LYS A 166 -6.06 6.08 -22.85
C LYS A 166 -5.19 5.58 -24.01
N SER A 167 -3.88 5.68 -23.88
CA SER A 167 -2.92 5.20 -24.88
C SER A 167 -3.00 3.67 -25.06
N ALA A 168 -3.27 2.93 -24.00
CA ALA A 168 -3.45 1.47 -24.04
C ALA A 168 -4.86 1.02 -24.47
N GLY A 169 -5.82 1.95 -24.71
CA GLY A 169 -7.18 1.62 -25.15
C GLY A 169 -8.08 0.97 -24.07
N ILE A 170 -7.68 1.04 -22.81
CA ILE A 170 -8.39 0.43 -21.67
C ILE A 170 -9.04 1.45 -20.73
N TYR A 171 -9.06 2.71 -21.12
CA TYR A 171 -9.71 3.78 -20.38
C TYR A 171 -11.22 3.83 -20.64
N LEU A 172 -12.02 3.99 -19.60
CA LEU A 172 -13.48 4.14 -19.65
C LEU A 172 -13.84 5.50 -19.06
N GLU A 173 -14.39 6.37 -19.89
CA GLU A 173 -14.85 7.67 -19.44
C GLU A 173 -16.18 7.55 -18.68
N GLY A 174 -16.22 8.08 -17.47
CA GLY A 174 -17.39 8.06 -16.58
C GLY A 174 -18.38 9.18 -16.93
N ASN A 175 -19.16 9.00 -17.96
CA ASN A 175 -20.29 9.86 -18.36
C ASN A 175 -21.64 9.13 -18.19
N MET A 176 -22.76 9.83 -18.48
CA MET A 176 -24.10 9.24 -18.34
C MET A 176 -24.39 8.08 -19.30
N GLY A 177 -23.60 7.91 -20.37
CA GLY A 177 -23.69 6.82 -21.32
C GLY A 177 -22.65 5.70 -21.12
N MET A 178 -21.91 5.71 -20.01
CA MET A 178 -20.90 4.69 -19.77
C MET A 178 -21.51 3.31 -19.60
N ASP A 179 -21.03 2.35 -20.40
CA ASP A 179 -21.35 0.93 -20.23
C ASP A 179 -20.70 0.39 -18.95
N ARG A 180 -21.46 0.34 -17.87
CA ARG A 180 -21.01 -0.16 -16.56
C ARG A 180 -20.70 -1.66 -16.59
N GLY A 181 -21.20 -2.40 -17.57
CA GLY A 181 -20.88 -3.82 -17.78
C GLY A 181 -19.39 -4.07 -18.07
N ARG A 182 -18.66 -3.03 -18.50
CA ARG A 182 -17.22 -3.09 -18.72
C ARG A 182 -16.39 -2.87 -17.42
N ILE A 183 -17.01 -2.44 -16.33
CA ILE A 183 -16.35 -2.31 -15.03
C ILE A 183 -16.47 -3.64 -14.32
N ALA A 184 -15.33 -4.27 -14.04
CA ALA A 184 -15.24 -5.56 -13.36
C ALA A 184 -14.40 -5.43 -12.07
N PRO A 185 -14.50 -6.38 -11.13
CA PRO A 185 -13.54 -6.48 -10.04
C PRO A 185 -12.11 -6.55 -10.57
N GLY A 186 -11.24 -5.70 -10.02
CA GLY A 186 -9.87 -5.48 -10.50
C GLY A 186 -9.71 -4.22 -11.35
N SER A 187 -10.79 -3.67 -11.95
CA SER A 187 -10.73 -2.36 -12.59
C SER A 187 -10.19 -1.30 -11.62
N ILE A 188 -9.52 -0.29 -12.14
CA ILE A 188 -9.01 0.83 -11.35
C ILE A 188 -9.95 2.01 -11.57
N PHE A 189 -10.45 2.65 -10.51
CA PHE A 189 -11.19 3.90 -10.63
C PHE A 189 -10.26 5.10 -10.51
N LEU A 190 -10.64 6.20 -11.16
CA LEU A 190 -9.98 7.50 -11.12
C LEU A 190 -11.01 8.56 -10.71
N SER A 191 -10.82 9.20 -9.56
CA SER A 191 -11.69 10.27 -9.06
C SER A 191 -11.28 11.61 -9.62
N ARG A 192 -12.20 12.33 -10.28
CA ARG A 192 -11.92 13.66 -10.83
C ARG A 192 -11.75 14.67 -9.70
N GLY A 193 -10.63 15.40 -9.71
CA GLY A 193 -10.33 16.52 -8.78
C GLY A 193 -10.64 17.88 -9.35
N GLY A 194 -11.10 17.95 -10.62
CA GLY A 194 -11.43 19.17 -11.37
C GLY A 194 -11.84 18.84 -12.79
N PRO A 195 -11.99 19.84 -13.67
CA PRO A 195 -12.44 19.64 -15.05
C PRO A 195 -11.51 18.73 -15.88
N THR A 196 -10.21 18.79 -15.64
CA THR A 196 -9.19 18.14 -16.48
C THR A 196 -8.24 17.21 -15.73
N GLY A 197 -8.40 17.02 -14.41
CA GLY A 197 -7.45 16.27 -13.60
C GLY A 197 -8.11 15.22 -12.72
N TRP A 198 -7.29 14.26 -12.27
CA TRP A 198 -7.67 13.22 -11.32
C TRP A 198 -6.88 13.39 -10.02
N ALA A 199 -7.60 13.38 -8.89
CA ALA A 199 -7.03 13.62 -7.56
C ALA A 199 -6.83 12.35 -6.74
N HIS A 200 -7.53 11.26 -7.07
CA HIS A 200 -7.47 10.02 -6.30
C HIS A 200 -7.77 8.81 -7.16
N THR A 201 -7.32 7.63 -6.70
CA THR A 201 -7.50 6.34 -7.39
C THR A 201 -7.53 5.19 -6.39
N GLY A 202 -8.10 4.07 -6.83
CA GLY A 202 -8.13 2.82 -6.07
C GLY A 202 -8.62 1.67 -6.95
N ILE A 203 -8.65 0.48 -6.36
CA ILE A 203 -8.99 -0.78 -7.02
C ILE A 203 -10.47 -1.09 -6.75
N VAL A 204 -11.24 -1.38 -7.78
CA VAL A 204 -12.62 -1.86 -7.66
C VAL A 204 -12.60 -3.31 -7.18
N ALA A 205 -13.11 -3.57 -5.98
CA ALA A 205 -13.19 -4.90 -5.40
C ALA A 205 -14.53 -5.60 -5.70
N GLN A 206 -15.62 -4.82 -5.80
CA GLN A 206 -16.95 -5.34 -6.12
C GLN A 206 -17.78 -4.26 -6.83
N VAL A 207 -18.51 -4.66 -7.86
CA VAL A 207 -19.44 -3.80 -8.60
C VAL A 207 -20.88 -4.05 -8.12
N LYS A 208 -21.65 -2.99 -7.94
CA LYS A 208 -23.09 -2.95 -7.64
C LYS A 208 -23.77 -1.94 -8.56
N ASP A 209 -25.10 -1.92 -8.58
CA ASP A 209 -25.87 -1.07 -9.50
C ASP A 209 -25.57 0.42 -9.33
N GLU A 210 -25.64 0.96 -8.11
CA GLU A 210 -25.47 2.40 -7.83
C GLU A 210 -24.12 2.74 -7.19
N VAL A 211 -23.38 1.75 -6.69
CA VAL A 211 -22.12 1.91 -5.99
C VAL A 211 -21.14 0.81 -6.36
N PHE A 212 -19.88 0.99 -6.03
CA PHE A 212 -18.88 -0.07 -6.04
C PHE A 212 -18.08 -0.05 -4.72
N LEU A 213 -17.57 -1.21 -4.33
CA LEU A 213 -16.61 -1.32 -3.24
C LEU A 213 -15.21 -1.19 -3.82
N SER A 214 -14.36 -0.42 -3.16
CA SER A 214 -12.96 -0.23 -3.55
C SER A 214 -12.01 -0.55 -2.41
N ILE A 215 -10.74 -0.81 -2.77
CA ILE A 215 -9.60 -0.85 -1.86
C ILE A 215 -8.65 0.26 -2.32
N GLU A 216 -8.31 1.14 -1.40
CA GLU A 216 -7.66 2.41 -1.70
C GLU A 216 -6.47 2.63 -0.77
N GLY A 217 -5.34 3.07 -1.31
CA GLY A 217 -4.21 3.59 -0.54
C GLY A 217 -4.32 5.11 -0.37
N ASN A 218 -3.64 5.66 0.61
CA ASN A 218 -3.67 7.10 0.92
C ASN A 218 -5.09 7.63 1.14
N THR A 219 -5.89 6.89 1.88
CA THR A 219 -7.27 7.23 2.24
C THR A 219 -7.45 7.17 3.77
N ASN A 220 -8.60 7.54 4.28
CA ASN A 220 -8.95 7.47 5.70
C ASN A 220 -10.44 7.16 5.87
N ASP A 221 -10.91 7.06 7.10
CA ASP A 221 -12.32 6.77 7.42
C ASP A 221 -13.31 7.79 6.85
N GLU A 222 -12.89 9.03 6.65
CA GLU A 222 -13.70 10.09 6.04
C GLU A 222 -13.69 10.04 4.51
N GLY A 223 -12.85 9.20 3.89
CA GLY A 223 -12.70 9.08 2.44
C GLY A 223 -11.98 10.26 1.80
N SER A 224 -11.11 10.92 2.56
CA SER A 224 -10.24 11.99 2.08
C SER A 224 -9.28 11.52 0.99
N HIS A 225 -8.84 12.43 0.12
CA HIS A 225 -7.77 12.15 -0.85
C HIS A 225 -6.37 12.19 -0.20
N GLU A 226 -6.26 12.69 1.01
CA GLU A 226 -5.06 12.73 1.83
C GLU A 226 -5.34 11.97 3.12
N GLY A 227 -5.46 10.66 2.99
CA GLY A 227 -5.56 9.76 4.12
C GLY A 227 -4.20 9.21 4.49
N TYR A 228 -4.20 8.28 5.43
CA TYR A 228 -2.97 7.75 6.04
C TYR A 228 -2.88 6.22 5.98
N GLU A 229 -3.81 5.53 5.31
CA GLU A 229 -3.91 4.08 5.35
C GLU A 229 -4.39 3.46 4.04
N VAL A 230 -4.31 2.12 3.95
CA VAL A 230 -5.06 1.32 2.99
C VAL A 230 -6.39 0.95 3.62
N SER A 231 -7.49 1.29 2.96
CA SER A 231 -8.82 1.04 3.50
C SER A 231 -9.83 0.61 2.44
N LYS A 232 -10.90 -0.08 2.88
CA LYS A 232 -12.03 -0.46 2.04
C LYS A 232 -13.08 0.65 2.06
N ARG A 233 -13.58 1.03 0.86
CA ARG A 233 -14.54 2.12 0.70
C ARG A 233 -15.75 1.72 -0.14
N ILE A 234 -16.86 2.43 0.05
CA ILE A 234 -18.03 2.41 -0.83
C ILE A 234 -18.04 3.72 -1.60
N ARG A 235 -18.07 3.64 -2.94
CA ARG A 235 -18.03 4.80 -3.84
C ARG A 235 -19.20 4.76 -4.82
N GLY A 236 -19.80 5.93 -5.08
CA GLY A 236 -20.71 6.11 -6.22
C GLY A 236 -19.93 6.35 -7.50
N TYR A 237 -20.62 6.17 -8.66
CA TYR A 237 -20.00 6.31 -9.99
C TYR A 237 -19.83 7.77 -10.45
N LYS A 238 -20.51 8.73 -9.82
CA LYS A 238 -20.46 10.14 -10.20
C LYS A 238 -19.02 10.69 -10.11
N LYS A 239 -18.57 11.40 -11.15
CA LYS A 239 -17.21 11.95 -11.27
C LYS A 239 -16.10 10.90 -11.15
N LYS A 240 -16.35 9.69 -11.64
CA LYS A 240 -15.35 8.62 -11.71
C LYS A 240 -15.16 8.17 -13.15
N ASP A 241 -13.90 7.99 -13.53
CA ASP A 241 -13.48 7.29 -14.72
C ASP A 241 -12.87 5.96 -14.30
N PHE A 242 -12.68 5.02 -15.25
CA PHE A 242 -12.18 3.71 -14.92
C PHE A 242 -11.10 3.25 -15.91
N ILE A 243 -10.28 2.31 -15.46
CA ILE A 243 -9.33 1.55 -16.27
C ILE A 243 -9.78 0.10 -16.20
N ALA A 244 -10.18 -0.49 -17.32
CA ALA A 244 -10.58 -1.88 -17.41
C ALA A 244 -9.33 -2.78 -17.53
N LEU A 245 -9.24 -3.83 -16.70
CA LEU A 245 -8.12 -4.81 -16.71
C LEU A 245 -8.61 -6.18 -17.14
#